data_8e9e92832f0334d0c303f583f35b0dc3
#
_entry.id   8e9e92832f0334d0c303f583f35b0dc3
#
_cell.length_a   1.000
_cell.length_b   1.000
_cell.length_c   1.000
_cell.angle_alpha   90.00
_cell.angle_beta   90.00
_cell.angle_gamma   90.00
#
_symmetry.space_group_name_H-M   'P 1'
#
loop_
_entity.id
_entity.type
_entity.pdbx_description
1 polymer ?
#
loop_
_entity_poly.entity_id
_entity_poly.type
_entity_poly.pdbx_seq_one_letter_code
_entity_poly.pdbx_strand_id
1 'polypeptide(L)'
;MLTGSRIITCHVTMEHTPPLPSGFNINGYLIQSLKQTDSLCHVYYASDADHVPYLLREFCPQGLAVRDPESGKLRYPENTDIEREVLPLKNDFEAQFRTGSLGEIPALGTLYLAYAIPGGHA
;
A
#
# COMPACT_ATOMS: atom_id res chain seq x y z
N MET A 1 28.74 1.25 -23.39
CA MET A 1 28.60 1.42 -22.78
C MET A 1 27.95 1.59 -22.43
N LEU A 2 27.84 1.41 -22.70
CA LEU A 2 27.25 1.57 -22.16
C LEU A 2 26.57 1.63 -21.75
N THR A 3 26.43 1.46 -22.02
CA THR A 3 25.92 1.59 -21.44
C THR A 3 25.17 1.67 -20.98
N GLY A 4 25.03 1.66 -21.27
CA GLY A 4 24.45 1.84 -20.61
C GLY A 4 23.57 1.71 -20.38
N SER A 5 23.32 1.53 -20.64
CA SER A 5 22.66 1.50 -20.15
C SER A 5 22.25 1.27 -19.37
N ARG A 6 22.43 1.18 -19.32
CA ARG A 6 22.15 0.99 -18.42
C ARG A 6 21.48 1.35 -17.78
N ILE A 7 21.57 1.42 -18.01
CA ILE A 7 20.88 1.77 -17.40
C ILE A 7 19.78 1.62 -17.10
N ILE A 8 19.58 1.20 -17.42
CA ILE A 8 18.60 1.09 -17.21
C ILE A 8 18.03 0.39 -16.37
N THR A 9 18.04 -0.02 -16.49
CA THR A 9 17.62 -0.69 -15.82
C THR A 9 17.31 -0.64 -14.61
N CYS A 10 17.47 -1.02 -14.25
CA CYS A 10 17.48 -1.00 -12.89
C CYS A 10 16.40 -0.19 -12.31
N HIS A 11 16.07 0.81 -12.88
CA HIS A 11 15.09 1.68 -12.34
C HIS A 11 13.70 1.07 -12.34
N VAL A 12 13.49 0.08 -13.11
CA VAL A 12 12.20 -0.58 -13.13
C VAL A 12 11.88 -1.15 -11.76
N THR A 13 12.84 -1.83 -11.16
CA THR A 13 12.61 -2.39 -9.86
C THR A 13 12.42 -1.34 -8.80
N MET A 14 13.02 -0.17 -9.01
CA MET A 14 12.89 0.90 -8.05
C MET A 14 11.53 1.54 -8.07
N GLU A 15 10.75 1.28 -9.09
CA GLU A 15 9.42 1.83 -9.19
C GLU A 15 8.39 1.03 -8.43
N HIS A 16 8.78 -0.12 -7.93
CA HIS A 16 7.85 -0.98 -7.24
C HIS A 16 8.15 -0.99 -5.76
N THR A 17 7.17 -0.55 -4.98
CA THR A 17 7.25 -0.65 -3.55
C THR A 17 6.70 -2.00 -3.15
N PRO A 18 7.45 -2.83 -2.45
CA PRO A 18 6.99 -4.17 -2.13
C PRO A 18 5.79 -4.16 -1.22
N PRO A 19 4.90 -5.15 -1.34
CA PRO A 19 3.78 -5.26 -0.42
C PRO A 19 4.23 -5.77 0.93
N LEU A 20 3.33 -5.65 1.91
CA LEU A 20 3.55 -6.24 3.22
C LEU A 20 3.49 -7.76 3.10
N PRO A 21 4.31 -8.47 3.89
CA PRO A 21 4.28 -9.93 3.83
C PRO A 21 3.08 -10.51 4.55
N SER A 22 2.76 -11.74 4.17
CA SER A 22 1.76 -12.51 4.87
C SER A 22 2.15 -12.64 6.35
N GLY A 23 1.16 -12.52 7.21
CA GLY A 23 1.39 -12.60 8.65
C GLY A 23 1.64 -11.27 9.33
N PHE A 24 1.74 -10.19 8.56
CA PHE A 24 1.96 -8.87 9.12
C PHE A 24 0.66 -8.35 9.74
N ASN A 25 0.77 -7.70 10.89
CA ASN A 25 -0.41 -7.20 11.63
C ASN A 25 -0.52 -5.69 11.49
N ILE A 26 -1.69 -5.22 11.05
CA ILE A 26 -1.99 -3.80 10.92
C ILE A 26 -3.15 -3.50 11.87
N ASN A 27 -2.83 -2.97 13.04
CA ASN A 27 -3.87 -2.54 14.00
C ASN A 27 -4.95 -3.60 14.23
N GLY A 28 -4.54 -4.86 14.31
CA GLY A 28 -5.47 -5.94 14.56
C GLY A 28 -5.92 -6.69 13.32
N TYR A 29 -5.56 -6.20 12.13
CA TYR A 29 -5.83 -6.93 10.89
C TYR A 29 -4.58 -7.71 10.50
N LEU A 30 -4.74 -8.98 10.31
CA LEU A 30 -3.65 -9.87 9.92
C LEU A 30 -3.64 -10.05 8.42
N ILE A 31 -2.55 -9.67 7.77
CA ILE A 31 -2.41 -9.80 6.32
C ILE A 31 -2.32 -11.27 5.97
N GLN A 32 -3.18 -11.71 5.06
CA GLN A 32 -3.18 -13.09 4.58
C GLN A 32 -2.38 -13.20 3.29
N SER A 33 -2.72 -12.38 2.32
CA SER A 33 -2.06 -12.42 1.03
C SER A 33 -2.33 -11.14 0.27
N LEU A 34 -1.53 -10.89 -0.74
CA LEU A 34 -1.72 -9.76 -1.63
C LEU A 34 -2.74 -10.13 -2.69
N LYS A 35 -3.76 -9.29 -2.85
CA LYS A 35 -4.77 -9.50 -3.88
C LYS A 35 -4.37 -8.84 -5.19
N GLN A 36 -3.94 -7.58 -5.12
CA GLN A 36 -3.55 -6.86 -6.33
C GLN A 36 -2.74 -5.63 -5.97
N THR A 37 -2.05 -5.11 -6.95
CA THR A 37 -1.25 -3.89 -6.85
C THR A 37 -1.56 -3.02 -8.06
N ASP A 38 -1.72 -1.73 -7.83
CA ASP A 38 -1.81 -0.78 -8.93
C ASP A 38 -0.93 0.42 -8.60
N SER A 39 -1.05 1.48 -9.40
CA SER A 39 -0.15 2.62 -9.26
C SER A 39 -0.32 3.38 -7.95
N LEU A 40 -1.47 3.26 -7.30
CA LEU A 40 -1.76 4.01 -6.08
C LEU A 40 -1.77 3.15 -4.83
N CYS A 41 -1.95 1.85 -4.94
CA CYS A 41 -2.17 1.06 -3.74
C CYS A 41 -1.87 -0.42 -3.92
N HIS A 42 -1.69 -1.07 -2.77
CA HIS A 42 -1.74 -2.52 -2.65
C HIS A 42 -3.06 -2.88 -2.00
N VAL A 43 -3.66 -3.99 -2.43
CA VAL A 43 -4.88 -4.50 -1.81
C VAL A 43 -4.57 -5.89 -1.27
N TYR A 44 -4.91 -6.10 -0.01
CA TYR A 44 -4.61 -7.35 0.69
C TYR A 44 -5.88 -8.04 1.13
N TYR A 45 -5.86 -9.37 1.16
CA TYR A 45 -6.80 -10.14 1.97
C TYR A 45 -6.28 -10.15 3.40
N ALA A 46 -7.17 -9.87 4.35
CA ALA A 46 -6.80 -9.80 5.76
C ALA A 46 -7.93 -10.34 6.61
N SER A 47 -7.65 -10.60 7.88
CA SER A 47 -8.66 -11.02 8.83
C SER A 47 -8.43 -10.32 10.15
N ASP A 48 -9.51 -10.14 10.93
CA ASP A 48 -9.38 -9.57 12.27
C ASP A 48 -9.21 -10.68 13.30
N ALA A 49 -9.24 -10.30 14.58
CA ALA A 49 -9.03 -11.27 15.66
C ALA A 49 -10.11 -12.33 15.73
N ASP A 50 -11.28 -12.05 15.19
CA ASP A 50 -12.39 -13.00 15.15
C ASP A 50 -12.41 -13.80 13.85
N HIS A 51 -11.34 -13.71 13.05
CA HIS A 51 -11.21 -14.40 11.78
C HIS A 51 -12.21 -13.94 10.72
N VAL A 52 -12.76 -12.74 10.90
CA VAL A 52 -13.63 -12.16 9.89
C VAL A 52 -12.77 -11.64 8.74
N PRO A 53 -13.08 -12.00 7.49
CA PRO A 53 -12.25 -11.59 6.36
C PRO A 53 -12.58 -10.16 5.91
N TYR A 54 -11.54 -9.47 5.46
CA TYR A 54 -11.62 -8.10 4.96
C TYR A 54 -10.68 -7.93 3.79
N LEU A 55 -10.93 -6.88 3.01
CA LEU A 55 -9.92 -6.35 2.11
C LEU A 55 -9.34 -5.10 2.76
N LEU A 56 -8.02 -4.99 2.74
CA LEU A 56 -7.33 -3.78 3.18
C LEU A 56 -6.66 -3.17 1.96
N ARG A 57 -6.95 -1.89 1.72
CA ARG A 57 -6.32 -1.17 0.63
C ARG A 57 -5.33 -0.18 1.23
N GLU A 58 -4.07 -0.36 0.91
CA GLU A 58 -2.97 0.45 1.44
C GLU A 58 -2.60 1.52 0.43
N PHE A 59 -2.67 2.79 0.83
CA PHE A 59 -2.19 3.86 -0.05
C PHE A 59 -0.68 3.74 -0.17
N CYS A 60 -0.22 3.49 -1.39
CA CYS A 60 1.19 3.24 -1.65
C CYS A 60 1.49 3.70 -3.07
N PRO A 61 1.75 5.00 -3.26
CA PRO A 61 2.04 5.50 -4.61
C PRO A 61 3.35 4.92 -5.10
N GLN A 62 3.26 4.12 -6.14
CA GLN A 62 4.42 3.43 -6.70
C GLN A 62 5.41 4.45 -7.25
N GLY A 63 6.67 4.21 -7.00
CA GLY A 63 7.71 5.12 -7.46
C GLY A 63 8.02 6.25 -6.51
N LEU A 64 7.15 6.52 -5.53
CA LEU A 64 7.39 7.58 -4.56
C LEU A 64 7.63 7.04 -3.16
N ALA A 65 6.92 6.00 -2.78
CA ALA A 65 7.02 5.46 -1.43
C ALA A 65 8.13 4.42 -1.35
N VAL A 66 8.81 4.39 -0.21
CA VAL A 66 9.86 3.41 0.06
C VAL A 66 9.48 2.64 1.31
N ARG A 67 9.49 1.32 1.23
CA ARG A 67 9.13 0.46 2.36
C ARG A 67 10.35 0.13 3.18
N ASP A 68 10.26 0.38 4.49
CA ASP A 68 11.27 -0.11 5.41
C ASP A 68 11.03 -1.61 5.59
N PRO A 69 12.03 -2.45 5.27
CA PRO A 69 11.79 -3.90 5.30
C PRO A 69 11.57 -4.45 6.70
N GLU A 70 12.04 -3.78 7.73
CA GLU A 70 11.88 -4.30 9.08
C GLU A 70 10.55 -3.90 9.71
N SER A 71 10.19 -2.62 9.59
CA SER A 71 9.00 -2.13 10.25
C SER A 71 7.77 -2.15 9.36
N GLY A 72 7.95 -2.25 8.04
CA GLY A 72 6.86 -2.15 7.10
C GLY A 72 6.42 -0.74 6.82
N LYS A 73 7.03 0.24 7.46
CA LYS A 73 6.66 1.63 7.30
C LYS A 73 6.95 2.12 5.89
N LEU A 74 6.09 3.00 5.40
CA LEU A 74 6.34 3.69 4.15
C LEU A 74 6.92 5.06 4.43
N ARG A 75 7.94 5.42 3.67
CA ARG A 75 8.61 6.71 3.76
C ARG A 75 8.76 7.29 2.38
N TYR A 76 9.05 8.58 2.34
CA TYR A 76 9.23 9.29 1.09
C TYR A 76 10.59 9.98 1.10
N PRO A 77 11.20 10.17 -0.08
CA PRO A 77 12.49 10.87 -0.13
C PRO A 77 12.37 12.29 0.43
N GLU A 78 13.34 12.70 1.22
CA GLU A 78 13.28 13.98 1.90
C GLU A 78 13.63 15.17 1.00
N ASN A 79 14.28 14.88 -0.10
CA ASN A 79 14.80 15.94 -0.94
C ASN A 79 13.85 16.37 -2.05
N THR A 80 12.58 16.01 -1.95
CA THR A 80 11.61 16.34 -2.99
C THR A 80 10.45 17.08 -2.37
N ASP A 81 9.62 17.66 -3.23
CA ASP A 81 8.37 18.29 -2.80
C ASP A 81 7.31 17.23 -2.60
N ILE A 82 7.53 16.40 -1.59
CA ILE A 82 6.70 15.23 -1.36
C ILE A 82 5.25 15.62 -1.15
N GLU A 83 5.00 16.65 -0.38
CA GLU A 83 3.62 17.04 -0.15
C GLU A 83 2.94 17.43 -1.44
N ARG A 84 3.67 18.11 -2.32
CA ARG A 84 3.11 18.53 -3.59
C ARG A 84 2.81 17.35 -4.49
N GLU A 85 3.64 16.31 -4.43
CA GLU A 85 3.47 15.14 -5.29
C GLU A 85 2.53 14.12 -4.69
N VAL A 86 2.60 13.91 -3.39
CA VAL A 86 1.86 12.84 -2.74
C VAL A 86 0.43 13.25 -2.42
N LEU A 87 0.22 14.50 -2.01
CA LEU A 87 -1.09 14.93 -1.58
C LEU A 87 -2.15 14.79 -2.67
N PRO A 88 -1.89 15.18 -3.93
CA PRO A 88 -2.91 14.95 -4.96
C PRO A 88 -3.22 13.48 -5.17
N LEU A 89 -2.21 12.62 -5.07
CA LEU A 89 -2.41 11.18 -5.23
C LEU A 89 -3.23 10.63 -4.07
N LYS A 90 -2.97 11.10 -2.87
CA LYS A 90 -3.75 10.66 -1.72
C LYS A 90 -5.20 11.12 -1.84
N ASN A 91 -5.42 12.33 -2.32
CA ASN A 91 -6.77 12.82 -2.55
C ASN A 91 -7.49 11.96 -3.60
N ASP A 92 -6.79 11.57 -4.65
CA ASP A 92 -7.35 10.68 -5.66
C ASP A 92 -7.70 9.33 -5.07
N PHE A 93 -6.82 8.80 -4.24
CA PHE A 93 -7.05 7.53 -3.58
C PHE A 93 -8.31 7.60 -2.73
N GLU A 94 -8.44 8.65 -1.93
CA GLU A 94 -9.62 8.80 -1.08
C GLU A 94 -10.88 8.99 -1.90
N ALA A 95 -10.80 9.76 -2.97
CA ALA A 95 -11.95 10.01 -3.81
C ALA A 95 -12.43 8.73 -4.50
N GLN A 96 -11.50 7.87 -4.89
CA GLN A 96 -11.86 6.64 -5.60
C GLN A 96 -12.34 5.55 -4.65
N PHE A 97 -11.77 5.45 -3.47
CA PHE A 97 -11.89 4.23 -2.69
C PHE A 97 -12.54 4.41 -1.32
N ARG A 98 -12.73 5.64 -0.85
CA ARG A 98 -13.30 5.84 0.47
C ARG A 98 -14.75 5.39 0.54
N THR A 99 -15.52 5.66 -0.50
CA THR A 99 -16.92 5.25 -0.55
C THR A 99 -16.99 3.73 -0.56
N GLY A 100 -17.78 3.19 0.34
CA GLY A 100 -17.90 1.75 0.49
C GLY A 100 -16.93 1.15 1.48
N SER A 101 -15.96 1.93 1.97
CA SER A 101 -15.05 1.42 2.98
C SER A 101 -15.73 1.44 4.34
N LEU A 102 -15.24 0.58 5.24
CA LEU A 102 -15.70 0.54 6.62
C LEU A 102 -15.05 1.62 7.47
N GLY A 103 -13.91 2.13 7.03
CA GLY A 103 -13.21 3.16 7.78
C GLY A 103 -11.78 3.27 7.36
N GLU A 104 -11.11 4.27 7.93
CA GLU A 104 -9.72 4.57 7.66
C GLU A 104 -8.86 4.11 8.81
N ILE A 105 -7.70 3.56 8.48
CA ILE A 105 -6.76 3.08 9.48
C ILE A 105 -5.41 3.72 9.17
N PRO A 106 -5.04 4.80 9.89
CA PRO A 106 -3.68 5.33 9.71
C PRO A 106 -2.68 4.40 10.38
N ALA A 107 -1.70 3.98 9.63
CA ALA A 107 -0.70 3.06 10.16
C ALA A 107 0.51 3.04 9.24
N LEU A 108 1.66 2.73 9.79
CA LEU A 108 2.89 2.52 9.01
C LEU A 108 3.22 3.67 8.06
N GLY A 109 2.92 4.90 8.49
CA GLY A 109 3.23 6.06 7.69
C GLY A 109 2.29 6.31 6.53
N THR A 110 1.17 5.61 6.47
CA THR A 110 0.23 5.79 5.39
C THR A 110 -1.19 5.52 5.85
N LEU A 111 -2.09 5.42 4.90
CA LEU A 111 -3.52 5.26 5.17
C LEU A 111 -3.99 3.94 4.57
N TYR A 112 -4.78 3.21 5.35
CA TYR A 112 -5.43 2.00 4.89
C TYR A 112 -6.93 2.20 4.90
N LEU A 113 -7.63 1.59 3.95
CA LEU A 113 -9.09 1.55 3.92
C LEU A 113 -9.51 0.09 4.01
N ALA A 114 -10.45 -0.18 4.92
CA ALA A 114 -10.92 -1.54 5.13
C ALA A 114 -12.28 -1.73 4.49
N TYR A 115 -12.50 -2.91 3.90
CA TYR A 115 -13.75 -3.24 3.23
C TYR A 115 -14.21 -4.61 3.68
N ALA A 116 -15.51 -4.75 3.88
CA ALA A 116 -16.08 -6.06 4.09
C ALA A 116 -16.04 -6.85 2.77
N ILE A 117 -15.85 -8.15 2.88
CA ILE A 117 -15.89 -9.02 1.72
C ILE A 117 -17.32 -9.52 1.58
N PRO A 118 -18.01 -9.20 0.48
CA PRO A 118 -19.39 -9.63 0.32
C PRO A 118 -19.48 -11.16 0.37
N GLY A 119 -20.39 -11.65 1.21
CA GLY A 119 -20.52 -13.08 1.39
C GLY A 119 -19.31 -13.72 2.01
N GLY A 120 -18.44 -12.93 2.61
CA GLY A 120 -17.12 -13.35 3.01
C GLY A 120 -17.07 -14.07 4.33
N HIS A 121 -17.88 -14.96 4.49
CA HIS A 121 -17.80 -15.84 5.63
C HIS A 121 -17.12 -17.13 5.25
N ALA A 122 -16.57 -17.07 4.14
CA ALA A 122 -15.84 -18.17 3.52
C ALA A 122 -16.69 -19.38 3.27
#